data_4d9a6ae928996a5f32a9a5afb6960f77
#
_entry.id   4d9a6ae928996a5f32a9a5afb6960f77
#
_cell.length_a   1.000
_cell.length_b   1.000
_cell.length_c   1.000
_cell.angle_alpha   90.00
_cell.angle_beta   90.00
_cell.angle_gamma   90.00
#
_symmetry.space_group_name_H-M   'P 1'
#
loop_
_entity.id
_entity.type
_entity.pdbx_description
1 polymer ?
#
loop_
_entity_poly.entity_id
_entity_poly.type
_entity_poly.pdbx_seq_one_letter_code
_entity_poly.pdbx_strand_id
1 'polypeptide(L)'
;MDCKELYAQKLMTAAQAAALVKSGDWVDYGWAVNTPVAVDAELAKRLPELEGVNFRGGILMWVPEIFQIDDPAAHMTWNSWHMGGIERKAIAQGFSFYSPIRYSELPRYYRESSDPVDVAVFQVTPMDEHGYFNFGPSASHLGAVCEKAKKIIVEVNTNMPRCLGGMENCVHVSQVSGSVEGANPPIGQMAAAGAATEVDLKVANLIVPQIPNGACLQLGIGGMPNAIGGLIAQSDLKDLGVHTEMYVDAFVDIAKAGKINGSRKQLDKGRQVYAFGAGTQKMYDYLNDNPECMSAPVDYTNDIRSISALDNFISINNAVDIDLFGQVNAESAGVKHISGAGGQLDFVLGAYLSKGGKSFICLSSTFFNKKTGQLESRIRPTLENGSIVTDTRANVHYLCTEYGCVNLKGLTSWEKAEALISVAHPDFREELIREAEKLHIWRRSNKI
;
A
#
# COMPACT_ATOMS: atom_id res chain seq x y z
N MET A 1 4.84 28.71 -27.25
CA MET A 1 5.77 29.09 -26.15
C MET A 1 6.62 27.86 -25.89
N ASP A 2 7.90 28.05 -25.81
CA ASP A 2 8.84 26.97 -25.46
C ASP A 2 8.56 26.51 -24.02
N CYS A 3 8.72 25.21 -23.74
CA CYS A 3 8.49 24.65 -22.40
C CYS A 3 9.39 25.30 -21.34
N LYS A 4 10.62 25.69 -21.69
CA LYS A 4 11.52 26.42 -20.78
C LYS A 4 11.04 27.82 -20.45
N GLU A 5 10.50 28.53 -21.44
CA GLU A 5 9.90 29.87 -21.21
C GLU A 5 8.65 29.74 -20.34
N LEU A 6 7.81 28.74 -20.60
CA LEU A 6 6.62 28.49 -19.81
C LEU A 6 6.95 28.09 -18.38
N TYR A 7 7.98 27.25 -18.20
CA TYR A 7 8.47 26.89 -16.86
C TYR A 7 8.96 28.13 -16.09
N ALA A 8 9.78 28.96 -16.73
CA ALA A 8 10.27 30.19 -16.09
C ALA A 8 9.16 31.14 -15.66
N GLN A 9 8.07 31.23 -16.44
CA GLN A 9 6.90 32.05 -16.09
C GLN A 9 6.10 31.49 -14.93
N LYS A 10 6.16 30.16 -14.70
CA LYS A 10 5.42 29.45 -13.63
C LYS A 10 6.24 29.23 -12.38
N LEU A 11 7.52 29.62 -12.38
CA LEU A 11 8.35 29.57 -11.17
C LEU A 11 7.79 30.51 -10.12
N MET A 12 7.66 29.99 -8.90
CA MET A 12 7.23 30.76 -7.73
C MET A 12 7.97 30.28 -6.49
N THR A 13 8.00 31.10 -5.46
CA THR A 13 8.50 30.69 -4.15
C THR A 13 7.51 29.77 -3.44
N ALA A 14 8.00 28.96 -2.50
CA ALA A 14 7.14 28.13 -1.66
C ALA A 14 6.08 28.96 -0.90
N ALA A 15 6.44 30.16 -0.44
CA ALA A 15 5.50 31.09 0.21
C ALA A 15 4.39 31.56 -0.76
N GLN A 16 4.71 31.85 -2.01
CA GLN A 16 3.71 32.19 -3.03
C GLN A 16 2.79 30.99 -3.33
N ALA A 17 3.34 29.79 -3.39
CA ALA A 17 2.55 28.58 -3.56
C ALA A 17 1.60 28.34 -2.37
N ALA A 18 2.10 28.44 -1.14
CA ALA A 18 1.30 28.35 0.07
C ALA A 18 0.18 29.41 0.14
N ALA A 19 0.43 30.62 -0.41
CA ALA A 19 -0.56 31.70 -0.46
C ALA A 19 -1.77 31.38 -1.37
N LEU A 20 -1.68 30.37 -2.23
CA LEU A 20 -2.79 29.92 -3.09
C LEU A 20 -3.85 29.13 -2.34
N VAL A 21 -3.51 28.56 -1.17
CA VAL A 21 -4.46 27.84 -0.30
C VAL A 21 -5.29 28.85 0.50
N LYS A 22 -6.59 28.60 0.61
CA LYS A 22 -7.55 29.46 1.30
C LYS A 22 -8.35 28.65 2.33
N SER A 23 -9.01 29.34 3.25
CA SER A 23 -9.96 28.72 4.17
C SER A 23 -11.02 27.94 3.42
N GLY A 24 -11.32 26.73 3.89
CA GLY A 24 -12.27 25.80 3.29
C GLY A 24 -11.76 25.01 2.08
N ASP A 25 -10.55 25.27 1.58
CA ASP A 25 -10.00 24.54 0.43
C ASP A 25 -9.75 23.05 0.74
N TRP A 26 -9.88 22.23 -0.30
CA TRP A 26 -9.41 20.85 -0.34
C TRP A 26 -8.04 20.80 -1.01
N VAL A 27 -7.05 20.37 -0.25
CA VAL A 27 -5.63 20.32 -0.66
C VAL A 27 -5.16 18.89 -0.75
N ASP A 28 -4.65 18.47 -1.90
CA ASP A 28 -4.09 17.13 -2.09
C ASP A 28 -2.56 17.18 -1.99
N TYR A 29 -1.97 16.34 -1.14
CA TYR A 29 -0.54 16.26 -0.87
C TYR A 29 0.15 15.09 -1.59
N GLY A 30 -0.52 14.52 -2.60
CA GLY A 30 0.01 13.39 -3.34
C GLY A 30 0.07 12.11 -2.50
N TRP A 31 1.06 11.28 -2.78
CA TRP A 31 1.17 9.93 -2.20
C TRP A 31 2.60 9.58 -1.81
N ALA A 32 2.80 9.04 -0.62
CA ALA A 32 4.09 8.55 -0.12
C ALA A 32 5.21 9.60 -0.29
N VAL A 33 6.20 9.32 -1.15
CA VAL A 33 7.37 10.19 -1.37
C VAL A 33 7.04 11.52 -2.09
N ASN A 34 5.83 11.66 -2.63
CA ASN A 34 5.41 12.88 -3.30
C ASN A 34 4.91 13.97 -2.34
N THR A 35 4.71 13.67 -1.06
CA THR A 35 4.31 14.69 -0.07
C THR A 35 5.23 15.90 -0.14
N PRO A 36 4.71 17.14 -0.27
CA PRO A 36 5.55 18.33 -0.40
C PRO A 36 6.34 18.62 0.88
N VAL A 37 7.45 19.32 0.76
CA VAL A 37 8.30 19.69 1.90
C VAL A 37 8.45 21.22 2.03
N ALA A 38 8.88 21.90 0.96
CA ALA A 38 9.08 23.34 1.01
C ALA A 38 7.76 24.11 1.09
N VAL A 39 6.77 23.69 0.30
CA VAL A 39 5.43 24.31 0.34
C VAL A 39 4.72 23.99 1.65
N ASP A 40 4.86 22.77 2.16
CA ASP A 40 4.34 22.35 3.46
C ASP A 40 4.87 23.24 4.61
N ALA A 41 6.18 23.49 4.64
CA ALA A 41 6.81 24.34 5.64
C ALA A 41 6.31 25.80 5.61
N GLU A 42 6.06 26.35 4.43
CA GLU A 42 5.48 27.68 4.29
C GLU A 42 3.97 27.71 4.61
N LEU A 43 3.25 26.65 4.26
CA LEU A 43 1.85 26.52 4.58
C LEU A 43 1.62 26.37 6.08
N ALA A 44 2.50 25.63 6.79
CA ALA A 44 2.44 25.52 8.24
C ALA A 44 2.51 26.89 8.97
N LYS A 45 3.33 27.81 8.47
CA LYS A 45 3.42 29.18 9.03
C LYS A 45 2.13 29.96 8.86
N ARG A 46 1.39 29.67 7.80
CA ARG A 46 0.20 30.40 7.38
C ARG A 46 -1.09 29.74 7.86
N LEU A 47 -1.07 28.45 8.13
CA LEU A 47 -2.25 27.66 8.50
C LEU A 47 -3.00 28.21 9.73
N PRO A 48 -2.35 28.81 10.75
CA PRO A 48 -3.04 29.50 11.85
C PRO A 48 -3.96 30.66 11.44
N GLU A 49 -3.79 31.20 10.23
CA GLU A 49 -4.65 32.28 9.67
C GLU A 49 -5.82 31.69 8.87
N LEU A 50 -5.86 30.38 8.64
CA LEU A 50 -6.86 29.71 7.82
C LEU A 50 -7.82 28.89 8.70
N GLU A 51 -9.01 28.65 8.19
CA GLU A 51 -10.06 27.88 8.84
C GLU A 51 -10.57 26.78 7.91
N GLY A 52 -10.79 25.58 8.46
CA GLY A 52 -11.49 24.50 7.78
C GLY A 52 -10.79 23.96 6.52
N VAL A 53 -9.45 23.99 6.46
CA VAL A 53 -8.70 23.44 5.33
C VAL A 53 -8.73 21.92 5.40
N ASN A 54 -9.11 21.27 4.31
CA ASN A 54 -9.18 19.81 4.21
C ASN A 54 -8.01 19.27 3.40
N PHE A 55 -7.14 18.51 4.04
CA PHE A 55 -6.03 17.84 3.37
C PHE A 55 -6.36 16.41 3.01
N ARG A 56 -5.80 15.93 1.91
CA ARG A 56 -5.80 14.53 1.49
C ARG A 56 -4.38 14.05 1.22
N GLY A 57 -4.13 12.79 1.53
CA GLY A 57 -2.87 12.11 1.28
C GLY A 57 -2.87 10.73 1.92
N GLY A 58 -1.71 10.15 2.06
CA GLY A 58 -1.55 8.86 2.76
C GLY A 58 -0.15 8.28 2.61
N ILE A 59 0.16 7.32 3.45
CA ILE A 59 1.49 6.70 3.55
C ILE A 59 2.58 7.79 3.74
N LEU A 60 2.37 8.65 4.72
CA LEU A 60 3.35 9.70 5.04
C LEU A 60 4.70 9.08 5.41
N MET A 61 5.74 9.50 4.70
CA MET A 61 7.12 9.04 4.91
C MET A 61 7.85 9.88 5.97
N TRP A 62 7.36 11.07 6.27
CA TRP A 62 7.80 11.99 7.32
C TRP A 62 6.60 12.75 7.89
N VAL A 63 6.78 13.38 9.04
CA VAL A 63 5.75 14.20 9.66
C VAL A 63 5.69 15.55 8.94
N PRO A 64 4.58 15.91 8.27
CA PRO A 64 4.43 17.23 7.68
C PRO A 64 4.52 18.35 8.73
N GLU A 65 5.04 19.50 8.36
CA GLU A 65 5.12 20.68 9.25
C GLU A 65 3.74 21.19 9.65
N ILE A 66 2.73 21.06 8.77
CA ILE A 66 1.33 21.39 9.11
C ILE A 66 0.77 20.56 10.28
N PHE A 67 1.35 19.38 10.59
CA PHE A 67 0.97 18.58 11.76
C PHE A 67 1.59 19.06 13.06
N GLN A 68 2.59 19.95 12.98
CA GLN A 68 3.42 20.40 14.10
C GLN A 68 3.08 21.80 14.58
N ILE A 69 2.07 22.45 13.98
CA ILE A 69 1.57 23.75 14.44
C ILE A 69 0.82 23.63 15.78
N ASP A 70 0.62 24.74 16.46
CA ASP A 70 -0.26 24.76 17.63
C ASP A 70 -1.70 24.47 17.20
N ASP A 71 -2.34 23.51 17.86
CA ASP A 71 -3.74 23.10 17.64
C ASP A 71 -4.13 22.90 16.16
N PRO A 72 -3.55 21.89 15.46
CA PRO A 72 -3.91 21.64 14.07
C PRO A 72 -5.41 21.42 13.85
N ALA A 73 -6.10 20.83 14.87
CA ALA A 73 -7.54 20.54 14.81
C ALA A 73 -8.41 21.79 14.67
N ALA A 74 -7.93 22.96 15.14
CA ALA A 74 -8.64 24.23 14.99
C ALA A 74 -8.65 24.75 13.55
N HIS A 75 -7.67 24.36 12.73
CA HIS A 75 -7.43 24.95 11.43
C HIS A 75 -7.66 24.00 10.26
N MET A 76 -7.43 22.68 10.47
CA MET A 76 -7.46 21.71 9.38
C MET A 76 -8.02 20.35 9.77
N THR A 77 -8.33 19.57 8.74
CA THR A 77 -8.62 18.14 8.83
C THR A 77 -7.73 17.38 7.85
N TRP A 78 -7.07 16.32 8.31
CA TRP A 78 -6.35 15.38 7.46
C TRP A 78 -7.22 14.17 7.14
N ASN A 79 -7.63 14.05 5.89
CA ASN A 79 -8.46 12.95 5.38
C ASN A 79 -7.53 11.92 4.72
N SER A 80 -7.15 10.89 5.45
CA SER A 80 -6.13 9.94 5.01
C SER A 80 -6.72 8.78 4.23
N TRP A 81 -6.10 8.44 3.12
CA TRP A 81 -6.42 7.24 2.35
C TRP A 81 -5.76 5.97 2.92
N HIS A 82 -4.82 6.12 3.85
CA HIS A 82 -4.16 5.01 4.53
C HIS A 82 -3.60 5.46 5.89
N MET A 83 -3.68 4.58 6.90
CA MET A 83 -3.28 4.91 8.26
C MET A 83 -1.89 4.34 8.61
N GLY A 84 -0.85 5.08 8.26
CA GLY A 84 0.51 4.83 8.72
C GLY A 84 0.76 5.20 10.19
N GLY A 85 2.01 5.10 10.64
CA GLY A 85 2.38 5.44 12.02
C GLY A 85 2.18 6.91 12.37
N ILE A 86 2.36 7.80 11.40
CA ILE A 86 2.22 9.25 11.54
C ILE A 86 0.75 9.60 11.65
N GLU A 87 -0.07 9.13 10.72
CA GLU A 87 -1.51 9.39 10.68
C GLU A 87 -2.23 8.86 11.92
N ARG A 88 -1.83 7.69 12.45
CA ARG A 88 -2.38 7.16 13.71
C ARG A 88 -2.12 8.04 14.92
N LYS A 89 -0.97 8.74 14.96
CA LYS A 89 -0.70 9.73 16.02
C LYS A 89 -1.60 10.95 15.87
N ALA A 90 -1.83 11.38 14.64
CA ALA A 90 -2.72 12.51 14.32
C ALA A 90 -4.19 12.21 14.64
N ILE A 91 -4.66 10.96 14.50
CA ILE A 91 -6.00 10.54 14.99
C ILE A 91 -6.14 10.81 16.49
N ALA A 92 -5.13 10.43 17.28
CA ALA A 92 -5.16 10.64 18.72
C ALA A 92 -5.17 12.13 19.12
N GLN A 93 -4.76 13.01 18.22
CA GLN A 93 -4.79 14.47 18.38
C GLN A 93 -6.07 15.10 17.81
N GLY A 94 -6.96 14.30 17.19
CA GLY A 94 -8.31 14.74 16.78
C GLY A 94 -8.41 15.44 15.43
N PHE A 95 -7.35 15.48 14.61
CA PHE A 95 -7.38 16.15 13.31
C PHE A 95 -7.19 15.24 12.10
N SER A 96 -6.95 13.94 12.30
CA SER A 96 -6.83 12.98 11.20
C SER A 96 -7.95 11.95 11.24
N PHE A 97 -8.49 11.63 10.06
CA PHE A 97 -9.58 10.66 9.87
C PHE A 97 -9.27 9.78 8.67
N TYR A 98 -9.63 8.51 8.78
CA TYR A 98 -9.46 7.54 7.70
C TYR A 98 -10.65 7.59 6.73
N SER A 99 -10.34 7.60 5.44
CA SER A 99 -11.33 7.49 4.36
C SER A 99 -11.24 6.09 3.76
N PRO A 100 -12.10 5.14 4.17
CA PRO A 100 -12.03 3.76 3.71
C PRO A 100 -12.46 3.64 2.25
N ILE A 101 -11.53 3.17 1.41
CA ILE A 101 -11.76 2.88 0.00
C ILE A 101 -10.77 1.80 -0.45
N ARG A 102 -11.16 0.93 -1.39
CA ARG A 102 -10.19 0.08 -2.07
C ARG A 102 -9.28 0.94 -2.95
N TYR A 103 -8.01 0.67 -2.92
CA TYR A 103 -7.05 1.54 -3.58
C TYR A 103 -7.25 1.62 -5.10
N SER A 104 -7.72 0.53 -5.73
CA SER A 104 -8.10 0.52 -7.15
C SER A 104 -9.21 1.52 -7.52
N GLU A 105 -10.03 1.92 -6.56
CA GLU A 105 -11.19 2.81 -6.81
C GLU A 105 -10.84 4.29 -6.69
N LEU A 106 -9.65 4.60 -6.17
CA LEU A 106 -9.27 5.95 -5.84
C LEU A 106 -9.21 6.89 -7.07
N PRO A 107 -8.64 6.51 -8.23
CA PRO A 107 -8.68 7.37 -9.42
C PRO A 107 -10.12 7.68 -9.87
N ARG A 108 -11.01 6.71 -9.83
CA ARG A 108 -12.43 6.91 -10.15
C ARG A 108 -13.11 7.87 -9.17
N TYR A 109 -12.80 7.73 -7.86
CA TYR A 109 -13.31 8.66 -6.85
C TYR A 109 -12.94 10.10 -7.20
N TYR A 110 -11.66 10.38 -7.52
CA TYR A 110 -11.24 11.73 -7.90
C TYR A 110 -11.97 12.23 -9.15
N ARG A 111 -12.14 11.40 -10.17
CA ARG A 111 -12.77 11.77 -11.43
C ARG A 111 -14.27 12.01 -11.31
N GLU A 112 -14.97 11.22 -10.49
CA GLU A 112 -16.46 11.19 -10.48
C GLU A 112 -17.08 11.81 -9.21
N SER A 113 -16.35 11.97 -8.10
CA SER A 113 -16.93 12.53 -6.87
C SER A 113 -17.20 14.03 -7.00
N SER A 114 -18.13 14.53 -6.18
CA SER A 114 -18.43 15.97 -6.07
C SER A 114 -17.37 16.73 -5.26
N ASP A 115 -16.54 16.02 -4.49
CA ASP A 115 -15.53 16.66 -3.66
C ASP A 115 -14.47 17.36 -4.52
N PRO A 116 -14.13 18.62 -4.24
CA PRO A 116 -13.14 19.35 -5.01
C PRO A 116 -11.71 18.89 -4.71
N VAL A 117 -10.79 19.26 -5.60
CA VAL A 117 -9.37 19.43 -5.34
C VAL A 117 -9.05 20.87 -5.73
N ASP A 118 -9.04 21.78 -4.75
CA ASP A 118 -8.79 23.19 -5.00
C ASP A 118 -7.32 23.44 -5.32
N VAL A 119 -6.42 22.76 -4.58
CA VAL A 119 -4.98 22.80 -4.81
C VAL A 119 -4.42 21.38 -4.69
N ALA A 120 -3.73 20.89 -5.70
CA ALA A 120 -2.85 19.73 -5.61
C ALA A 120 -1.41 20.25 -5.47
N VAL A 121 -0.67 19.76 -4.49
CA VAL A 121 0.73 20.12 -4.29
C VAL A 121 1.54 18.86 -3.95
N PHE A 122 2.55 18.54 -4.76
CA PHE A 122 3.34 17.33 -4.58
C PHE A 122 4.72 17.43 -5.22
N GLN A 123 5.67 16.61 -4.72
CA GLN A 123 7.01 16.53 -5.27
C GLN A 123 7.05 15.77 -6.59
N VAL A 124 7.91 16.22 -7.50
CA VAL A 124 8.15 15.65 -8.83
C VAL A 124 9.64 15.70 -9.18
N THR A 125 10.03 15.02 -10.27
CA THR A 125 11.37 15.19 -10.86
C THR A 125 11.55 16.60 -11.45
N PRO A 126 12.79 17.03 -11.76
CA PRO A 126 13.01 18.14 -12.69
C PRO A 126 12.26 17.93 -14.01
N MET A 127 11.86 19.04 -14.63
CA MET A 127 11.21 19.03 -15.96
C MET A 127 12.17 18.47 -17.02
N ASP A 128 11.67 17.56 -17.83
CA ASP A 128 12.45 17.03 -18.96
C ASP A 128 12.47 17.99 -20.18
N GLU A 129 13.22 17.61 -21.22
CA GLU A 129 13.35 18.42 -22.45
C GLU A 129 12.02 18.60 -23.22
N HIS A 130 11.02 17.75 -22.95
CA HIS A 130 9.70 17.78 -23.55
C HIS A 130 8.67 18.51 -22.70
N GLY A 131 9.04 19.03 -21.53
CA GLY A 131 8.17 19.80 -20.63
C GLY A 131 7.42 18.96 -19.61
N TYR A 132 7.79 17.71 -19.38
CA TYR A 132 7.12 16.83 -18.40
C TYR A 132 7.86 16.74 -17.07
N PHE A 133 7.08 16.74 -16.00
CA PHE A 133 7.51 16.39 -14.66
C PHE A 133 7.06 14.96 -14.35
N ASN A 134 8.00 14.07 -14.03
CA ASN A 134 7.69 12.70 -13.68
C ASN A 134 7.30 12.61 -12.20
N PHE A 135 6.29 11.80 -11.86
CA PHE A 135 5.84 11.60 -10.49
C PHE A 135 6.79 10.73 -9.64
N GLY A 136 7.93 10.32 -10.22
CA GLY A 136 8.83 9.40 -9.56
C GLY A 136 8.21 8.03 -9.35
N PRO A 137 8.44 7.39 -8.19
CA PRO A 137 7.98 6.03 -7.95
C PRO A 137 6.48 5.90 -7.66
N SER A 138 5.68 6.95 -7.80
CA SER A 138 4.27 6.95 -7.40
C SER A 138 3.35 7.52 -8.47
N ALA A 139 3.09 6.78 -9.56
CA ALA A 139 1.99 7.12 -10.47
C ALA A 139 0.65 7.06 -9.74
N SER A 140 0.40 5.96 -9.01
CA SER A 140 -0.71 5.84 -8.05
C SER A 140 -2.04 6.39 -8.62
N HIS A 141 -2.56 7.44 -8.02
CA HIS A 141 -3.77 8.16 -8.44
C HIS A 141 -3.48 9.60 -8.87
N LEU A 142 -2.20 9.98 -9.00
CA LEU A 142 -1.82 11.37 -9.23
C LEU A 142 -2.31 11.92 -10.59
N GLY A 143 -2.43 11.07 -11.62
CA GLY A 143 -3.05 11.47 -12.88
C GLY A 143 -4.47 11.98 -12.66
N ALA A 144 -5.29 11.22 -11.93
CA ALA A 144 -6.67 11.60 -11.61
C ALA A 144 -6.75 12.84 -10.70
N VAL A 145 -5.80 13.01 -9.77
CA VAL A 145 -5.68 14.24 -8.97
C VAL A 145 -5.41 15.44 -9.89
N CYS A 146 -4.49 15.32 -10.85
CA CYS A 146 -4.18 16.37 -11.81
C CYS A 146 -5.38 16.74 -12.69
N GLU A 147 -6.17 15.74 -13.12
CA GLU A 147 -7.40 15.98 -13.90
C GLU A 147 -8.45 16.75 -13.11
N LYS A 148 -8.57 16.49 -11.80
CA LYS A 148 -9.57 17.10 -10.91
C LYS A 148 -9.16 18.46 -10.38
N ALA A 149 -7.87 18.69 -10.17
CA ALA A 149 -7.36 19.86 -9.47
C ALA A 149 -7.63 21.18 -10.21
N LYS A 150 -8.14 22.18 -9.48
CA LYS A 150 -8.26 23.56 -10.00
C LYS A 150 -6.91 24.24 -10.14
N LYS A 151 -5.94 23.89 -9.27
CA LYS A 151 -4.57 24.39 -9.31
C LYS A 151 -3.63 23.21 -9.01
N ILE A 152 -2.60 23.06 -9.83
CA ILE A 152 -1.55 22.07 -9.64
C ILE A 152 -0.24 22.81 -9.37
N ILE A 153 0.34 22.56 -8.21
CA ILE A 153 1.65 23.05 -7.81
C ILE A 153 2.61 21.86 -7.75
N VAL A 154 3.68 21.95 -8.50
CA VAL A 154 4.74 20.93 -8.42
C VAL A 154 5.94 21.47 -7.65
N GLU A 155 6.42 20.67 -6.69
CA GLU A 155 7.66 20.93 -5.96
C GLU A 155 8.75 20.06 -6.58
N VAL A 156 9.70 20.70 -7.27
CA VAL A 156 10.78 20.02 -7.98
C VAL A 156 11.82 19.50 -7.00
N ASN A 157 12.11 18.20 -7.05
CA ASN A 157 13.16 17.58 -6.26
C ASN A 157 14.12 16.80 -7.15
N THR A 158 15.38 17.25 -7.21
CA THR A 158 16.44 16.63 -8.02
C THR A 158 16.85 15.24 -7.53
N ASN A 159 16.49 14.87 -6.31
CA ASN A 159 16.70 13.52 -5.77
C ASN A 159 15.57 12.54 -6.14
N MET A 160 14.46 13.02 -6.72
CA MET A 160 13.36 12.16 -7.14
C MET A 160 13.80 11.28 -8.29
N PRO A 161 13.75 9.93 -8.19
CA PRO A 161 14.09 9.05 -9.29
C PRO A 161 13.08 9.21 -10.43
N ARG A 162 13.56 9.24 -11.66
CA ARG A 162 12.70 9.20 -12.83
C ARG A 162 12.24 7.78 -13.08
N CYS A 163 10.97 7.52 -12.84
CA CYS A 163 10.40 6.19 -13.00
C CYS A 163 9.65 6.08 -14.32
N LEU A 164 10.09 5.14 -15.15
CA LEU A 164 9.49 4.92 -16.45
C LEU A 164 8.11 4.28 -16.30
N GLY A 165 7.22 4.62 -17.19
CA GLY A 165 5.84 4.12 -17.24
C GLY A 165 5.31 4.18 -18.66
N GLY A 166 4.06 4.43 -18.81
CA GLY A 166 3.42 4.57 -20.12
C GLY A 166 2.01 5.12 -19.97
N MET A 167 1.56 5.23 -18.72
CA MET A 167 0.24 5.72 -18.37
C MET A 167 0.33 6.59 -17.12
N GLU A 168 -0.12 7.84 -17.21
CA GLU A 168 -0.38 8.73 -16.08
C GLU A 168 0.77 8.86 -15.04
N ASN A 169 2.01 8.79 -15.50
CA ASN A 169 3.19 8.86 -14.62
C ASN A 169 3.90 10.23 -14.65
N CYS A 170 3.30 11.23 -15.29
CA CYS A 170 3.86 12.57 -15.43
C CYS A 170 2.77 13.61 -15.67
N VAL A 171 3.12 14.89 -15.46
CA VAL A 171 2.30 16.05 -15.79
C VAL A 171 3.11 17.03 -16.65
N HIS A 172 2.48 17.60 -17.68
CA HIS A 172 3.13 18.57 -18.55
C HIS A 172 3.10 19.99 -17.94
N VAL A 173 4.16 20.76 -18.18
CA VAL A 173 4.29 22.15 -17.66
C VAL A 173 3.12 23.05 -18.03
N SER A 174 2.43 22.81 -19.14
CA SER A 174 1.22 23.59 -19.50
C SER A 174 0.06 23.39 -18.52
N GLN A 175 -0.02 22.24 -17.87
CA GLN A 175 -1.10 21.87 -16.96
C GLN A 175 -0.87 22.37 -15.54
N VAL A 176 0.38 22.61 -15.12
CA VAL A 176 0.67 23.11 -13.78
C VAL A 176 0.37 24.60 -13.64
N SER A 177 -0.10 25.02 -12.47
CA SER A 177 -0.35 26.41 -12.13
C SER A 177 0.91 27.12 -11.63
N GLY A 178 1.82 26.35 -11.02
CA GLY A 178 3.08 26.86 -10.51
C GLY A 178 4.09 25.75 -10.25
N SER A 179 5.36 26.12 -10.27
CA SER A 179 6.50 25.24 -9.99
C SER A 179 7.36 25.88 -8.90
N VAL A 180 7.73 25.08 -7.91
CA VAL A 180 8.59 25.49 -6.80
C VAL A 180 9.89 24.68 -6.89
N GLU A 181 11.02 25.37 -6.95
CA GLU A 181 12.31 24.73 -6.78
C GLU A 181 12.62 24.67 -5.28
N GLY A 182 12.54 23.48 -4.72
CA GLY A 182 12.65 23.25 -3.29
C GLY A 182 14.09 23.03 -2.81
N ALA A 183 14.23 22.65 -1.53
CA ALA A 183 15.52 22.35 -0.91
C ALA A 183 16.12 21.01 -1.35
N ASN A 184 15.46 20.28 -2.25
CA ASN A 184 15.84 18.95 -2.71
C ASN A 184 16.12 17.99 -1.55
N PRO A 185 15.14 17.71 -0.67
CA PRO A 185 15.34 16.79 0.44
C PRO A 185 15.66 15.39 -0.09
N PRO A 186 16.38 14.55 0.67
CA PRO A 186 16.48 13.13 0.37
C PRO A 186 15.08 12.52 0.24
N ILE A 187 14.93 11.56 -0.66
CA ILE A 187 13.66 10.83 -0.78
C ILE A 187 13.39 10.06 0.50
N GLY A 188 12.16 10.13 0.99
CA GLY A 188 11.73 9.43 2.19
C GLY A 188 11.94 7.92 2.05
N GLN A 189 12.60 7.31 3.03
CA GLN A 189 12.88 5.88 3.02
C GLN A 189 12.07 5.15 4.08
N MET A 190 11.62 3.96 3.76
CA MET A 190 11.13 3.05 4.77
C MET A 190 12.31 2.52 5.59
N ALA A 191 12.08 2.29 6.88
CA ALA A 191 13.08 1.61 7.69
C ALA A 191 13.42 0.26 7.02
N ALA A 192 14.71 -0.05 6.94
CA ALA A 192 15.14 -1.35 6.45
C ALA A 192 14.42 -2.44 7.26
N ALA A 193 13.93 -3.46 6.56
CA ALA A 193 13.32 -4.59 7.24
C ALA A 193 14.31 -5.20 8.23
N GLY A 194 13.86 -5.42 9.45
CA GLY A 194 14.64 -6.18 10.43
C GLY A 194 14.94 -7.59 9.91
N ALA A 195 15.84 -8.29 10.57
CA ALA A 195 16.09 -9.70 10.28
C ALA A 195 14.77 -10.49 10.37
N ALA A 196 14.55 -11.39 9.42
CA ALA A 196 13.39 -12.28 9.43
C ALA A 196 13.35 -13.09 10.74
N THR A 197 12.20 -13.14 11.38
CA THR A 197 12.01 -13.97 12.57
C THR A 197 11.94 -15.46 12.19
N GLU A 198 12.10 -16.35 13.17
CA GLU A 198 11.92 -17.79 12.94
C GLU A 198 10.51 -18.11 12.39
N VAL A 199 9.49 -17.39 12.85
CA VAL A 199 8.11 -17.49 12.35
C VAL A 199 8.02 -17.10 10.88
N ASP A 200 8.62 -15.95 10.52
CA ASP A 200 8.63 -15.50 9.12
C ASP A 200 9.28 -16.51 8.19
N LEU A 201 10.40 -17.10 8.62
CA LEU A 201 11.11 -18.13 7.84
C LEU A 201 10.29 -19.42 7.71
N LYS A 202 9.59 -19.86 8.77
CA LYS A 202 8.71 -21.04 8.70
C LYS A 202 7.57 -20.82 7.70
N VAL A 203 6.90 -19.67 7.75
CA VAL A 203 5.83 -19.34 6.79
C VAL A 203 6.39 -19.27 5.37
N ALA A 204 7.52 -18.61 5.17
CA ALA A 204 8.15 -18.51 3.86
C ALA A 204 8.50 -19.88 3.27
N ASN A 205 9.00 -20.81 4.08
CA ASN A 205 9.27 -22.20 3.66
C ASN A 205 8.00 -22.99 3.29
N LEU A 206 6.83 -22.62 3.78
CA LEU A 206 5.55 -23.22 3.38
C LEU A 206 5.02 -22.65 2.07
N ILE A 207 5.31 -21.39 1.76
CA ILE A 207 4.75 -20.69 0.60
C ILE A 207 5.62 -20.84 -0.64
N VAL A 208 6.95 -20.64 -0.53
CA VAL A 208 7.85 -20.64 -1.69
C VAL A 208 7.77 -21.93 -2.54
N PRO A 209 7.66 -23.15 -1.97
CA PRO A 209 7.46 -24.36 -2.78
C PRO A 209 6.14 -24.42 -3.56
N GLN A 210 5.17 -23.54 -3.24
CA GLN A 210 3.89 -23.48 -3.95
C GLN A 210 3.88 -22.48 -5.11
N ILE A 211 4.97 -21.75 -5.31
CA ILE A 211 5.14 -20.77 -6.40
C ILE A 211 5.71 -21.51 -7.63
N PRO A 212 5.00 -21.52 -8.76
CA PRO A 212 5.52 -22.14 -9.97
C PRO A 212 6.51 -21.23 -10.71
N ASN A 213 7.37 -21.77 -11.53
CA ASN A 213 8.16 -21.00 -12.47
C ASN A 213 7.25 -20.19 -13.40
N GLY A 214 7.59 -18.94 -13.66
CA GLY A 214 6.79 -18.04 -14.47
C GLY A 214 5.61 -17.39 -13.73
N ALA A 215 5.48 -17.59 -12.42
CA ALA A 215 4.48 -16.90 -11.61
C ALA A 215 4.63 -15.38 -11.67
N CYS A 216 3.52 -14.67 -11.66
CA CYS A 216 3.51 -13.21 -11.49
C CYS A 216 3.25 -12.88 -10.02
N LEU A 217 4.09 -12.05 -9.43
CA LEU A 217 4.14 -11.83 -7.99
C LEU A 217 3.60 -10.46 -7.57
N GLN A 218 2.85 -10.44 -6.47
CA GLN A 218 2.58 -9.30 -5.61
C GLN A 218 3.01 -9.65 -4.19
N LEU A 219 3.80 -8.78 -3.57
CA LEU A 219 4.25 -8.89 -2.18
C LEU A 219 3.74 -7.70 -1.38
N GLY A 220 3.18 -7.96 -0.20
CA GLY A 220 2.89 -6.96 0.80
C GLY A 220 4.16 -6.41 1.48
N ILE A 221 3.97 -5.60 2.51
CA ILE A 221 5.05 -5.02 3.31
C ILE A 221 5.22 -5.76 4.65
N GLY A 222 6.42 -5.67 5.23
CA GLY A 222 6.73 -6.21 6.55
C GLY A 222 7.72 -7.36 6.54
N GLY A 223 8.01 -7.92 7.71
CA GLY A 223 9.04 -8.96 7.90
C GLY A 223 8.77 -10.22 7.08
N MET A 224 7.54 -10.70 7.09
CA MET A 224 7.16 -11.94 6.42
C MET A 224 7.23 -11.88 4.89
N PRO A 225 6.66 -10.88 4.18
CA PRO A 225 6.86 -10.71 2.75
C PRO A 225 8.34 -10.55 2.35
N ASN A 226 9.14 -9.87 3.17
CA ASN A 226 10.58 -9.75 2.93
C ASN A 226 11.31 -11.09 3.09
N ALA A 227 10.96 -11.89 4.10
CA ALA A 227 11.50 -13.24 4.26
C ALA A 227 11.18 -14.14 3.06
N ILE A 228 9.94 -14.06 2.57
CA ILE A 228 9.51 -14.78 1.37
C ILE A 228 10.31 -14.33 0.14
N GLY A 229 10.45 -13.01 -0.06
CA GLY A 229 11.26 -12.44 -1.14
C GLY A 229 12.73 -12.89 -1.08
N GLY A 230 13.32 -12.92 0.11
CA GLY A 230 14.68 -13.43 0.33
C GLY A 230 14.86 -14.90 -0.03
N LEU A 231 13.88 -15.75 0.32
CA LEU A 231 13.89 -17.16 -0.07
C LEU A 231 13.65 -17.35 -1.57
N ILE A 232 12.78 -16.57 -2.21
CA ILE A 232 12.59 -16.58 -3.66
C ILE A 232 13.91 -16.27 -4.37
N ALA A 233 14.63 -15.23 -3.93
CA ALA A 233 15.91 -14.85 -4.49
C ALA A 233 16.96 -15.97 -4.42
N GLN A 234 16.92 -16.82 -3.40
CA GLN A 234 17.82 -17.95 -3.19
C GLN A 234 17.33 -19.27 -3.83
N SER A 235 16.08 -19.34 -4.27
CA SER A 235 15.45 -20.55 -4.83
C SER A 235 15.87 -20.83 -6.27
N ASP A 236 15.44 -21.98 -6.81
CA ASP A 236 15.60 -22.35 -8.22
C ASP A 236 14.46 -21.79 -9.11
N LEU A 237 13.61 -20.94 -8.58
CA LEU A 237 12.55 -20.29 -9.33
C LEU A 237 13.11 -19.41 -10.46
N LYS A 238 12.40 -19.38 -11.58
CA LYS A 238 12.80 -18.63 -12.79
C LYS A 238 11.60 -18.11 -13.56
N ASP A 239 11.89 -17.19 -14.47
CA ASP A 239 10.92 -16.55 -15.37
C ASP A 239 9.78 -15.82 -14.63
N LEU A 240 10.02 -15.36 -13.39
CA LEU A 240 9.02 -14.68 -12.60
C LEU A 240 8.66 -13.34 -13.22
N GLY A 241 7.42 -12.91 -13.02
CA GLY A 241 6.92 -11.58 -13.32
C GLY A 241 6.60 -10.80 -12.05
N VAL A 242 6.48 -9.48 -12.18
CA VAL A 242 6.00 -8.60 -11.12
C VAL A 242 4.82 -7.79 -11.63
N HIS A 243 3.74 -7.77 -10.86
CA HIS A 243 2.60 -6.89 -11.02
C HIS A 243 2.04 -6.66 -9.61
N THR A 244 2.37 -5.53 -9.02
CA THR A 244 2.21 -5.28 -7.58
C THR A 244 1.65 -3.89 -7.32
N GLU A 245 0.97 -3.70 -6.22
CA GLU A 245 0.59 -2.39 -5.75
C GLU A 245 1.83 -1.59 -5.38
N MET A 246 2.56 -2.09 -4.40
CA MET A 246 3.77 -1.46 -3.89
C MET A 246 5.01 -2.21 -4.36
N TYR A 247 5.97 -1.49 -4.94
CA TYR A 247 7.30 -2.02 -5.22
C TYR A 247 8.16 -1.90 -3.97
N VAL A 248 8.81 -2.99 -3.58
CA VAL A 248 9.60 -3.10 -2.34
C VAL A 248 11.00 -3.63 -2.63
N ASP A 249 11.95 -3.43 -1.68
CA ASP A 249 13.34 -3.86 -1.82
C ASP A 249 13.50 -5.36 -2.16
N ALA A 250 12.59 -6.21 -1.69
CA ALA A 250 12.59 -7.64 -2.00
C ALA A 250 12.56 -7.94 -3.50
N PHE A 251 11.82 -7.15 -4.29
CA PHE A 251 11.81 -7.32 -5.75
C PHE A 251 13.16 -6.99 -6.38
N VAL A 252 13.89 -6.00 -5.85
CA VAL A 252 15.24 -5.68 -6.30
C VAL A 252 16.19 -6.87 -6.08
N ASP A 253 16.07 -7.53 -4.93
CA ASP A 253 16.90 -8.70 -4.62
C ASP A 253 16.58 -9.89 -5.53
N ILE A 254 15.29 -10.16 -5.77
CA ILE A 254 14.83 -11.22 -6.67
C ILE A 254 15.28 -10.92 -8.11
N ALA A 255 15.18 -9.67 -8.57
CA ALA A 255 15.62 -9.25 -9.90
C ALA A 255 17.14 -9.37 -10.07
N LYS A 256 17.93 -8.88 -9.10
CA LYS A 256 19.40 -9.01 -9.10
C LYS A 256 19.87 -10.46 -9.02
N ALA A 257 19.08 -11.36 -8.45
CA ALA A 257 19.32 -12.81 -8.48
C ALA A 257 18.97 -13.45 -9.84
N GLY A 258 18.49 -12.66 -10.82
CA GLY A 258 18.16 -13.14 -12.18
C GLY A 258 16.88 -13.98 -12.24
N LYS A 259 15.99 -13.85 -11.26
CA LYS A 259 14.74 -14.64 -11.18
C LYS A 259 13.56 -13.98 -11.91
N ILE A 260 13.61 -12.65 -12.09
CA ILE A 260 12.56 -11.87 -12.73
C ILE A 260 12.98 -11.50 -14.15
N ASN A 261 12.18 -11.90 -15.15
CA ASN A 261 12.32 -11.45 -16.52
C ASN A 261 10.97 -11.14 -17.19
N GLY A 262 9.85 -11.45 -16.51
CA GLY A 262 8.50 -11.19 -17.00
C GLY A 262 8.15 -11.87 -18.32
N SER A 263 8.94 -12.87 -18.77
CA SER A 263 8.79 -13.49 -20.10
C SER A 263 7.48 -14.26 -20.27
N ARG A 264 6.86 -14.70 -19.16
CA ARG A 264 5.62 -15.46 -19.16
C ARG A 264 4.38 -14.64 -18.80
N LYS A 265 4.52 -13.34 -18.57
CA LYS A 265 3.38 -12.44 -18.36
C LYS A 265 2.51 -12.35 -19.61
N GLN A 266 1.20 -12.29 -19.44
CA GLN A 266 0.21 -12.08 -20.50
C GLN A 266 0.04 -10.60 -20.82
N LEU A 267 0.19 -9.74 -19.80
CA LEU A 267 0.19 -8.27 -19.89
C LEU A 267 1.58 -7.74 -19.55
N ASP A 268 1.98 -6.64 -20.18
CA ASP A 268 3.25 -5.93 -19.91
C ASP A 268 4.45 -6.87 -19.86
N LYS A 269 4.57 -7.71 -20.87
CA LYS A 269 5.62 -8.72 -20.95
C LYS A 269 7.02 -8.08 -20.83
N GLY A 270 7.85 -8.62 -19.95
CA GLY A 270 9.19 -8.09 -19.69
C GLY A 270 9.19 -6.86 -18.76
N ARG A 271 8.05 -6.46 -18.20
CA ARG A 271 7.95 -5.30 -17.30
C ARG A 271 7.56 -5.71 -15.88
N GLN A 272 8.17 -5.04 -14.91
CA GLN A 272 7.80 -5.09 -13.50
C GLN A 272 6.86 -3.93 -13.21
N VAL A 273 5.56 -4.21 -13.10
CA VAL A 273 4.50 -3.20 -12.99
C VAL A 273 4.17 -2.91 -11.54
N TYR A 274 4.01 -1.64 -11.18
CA TYR A 274 3.68 -1.21 -9.82
C TYR A 274 2.94 0.13 -9.81
N ALA A 275 2.11 0.36 -8.78
CA ALA A 275 1.40 1.62 -8.60
C ALA A 275 2.26 2.66 -7.89
N PHE A 276 3.00 2.25 -6.87
CA PHE A 276 3.98 3.10 -6.19
C PHE A 276 5.12 2.27 -5.60
N GLY A 277 6.23 2.93 -5.32
CA GLY A 277 7.39 2.34 -4.66
C GLY A 277 7.68 3.04 -3.34
N ALA A 278 7.92 2.27 -2.28
CA ALA A 278 8.46 2.78 -1.04
C ALA A 278 9.43 1.74 -0.44
N GLY A 279 10.66 2.14 -0.21
CA GLY A 279 11.72 1.26 0.21
C GLY A 279 12.96 2.03 0.64
N THR A 280 14.12 1.42 0.51
CA THR A 280 15.42 2.05 0.77
C THR A 280 15.97 2.73 -0.48
N GLN A 281 17.07 3.47 -0.35
CA GLN A 281 17.75 4.09 -1.48
C GLN A 281 18.11 3.08 -2.59
N LYS A 282 18.48 1.85 -2.22
CA LYS A 282 18.75 0.75 -3.15
C LYS A 282 17.60 0.50 -4.14
N MET A 283 16.36 0.60 -3.67
CA MET A 283 15.18 0.43 -4.51
C MET A 283 14.98 1.63 -5.43
N TYR A 284 15.14 2.85 -4.92
CA TYR A 284 15.01 4.06 -5.75
C TYR A 284 16.05 4.12 -6.84
N ASP A 285 17.31 3.75 -6.54
CA ASP A 285 18.39 3.64 -7.52
C ASP A 285 18.08 2.60 -8.61
N TYR A 286 17.43 1.49 -8.23
CA TYR A 286 17.03 0.44 -9.16
C TYR A 286 15.88 0.87 -10.08
N LEU A 287 14.93 1.65 -9.56
CA LEU A 287 13.77 2.14 -10.33
C LEU A 287 14.15 3.29 -11.29
N ASN A 288 15.21 4.05 -10.98
CA ASN A 288 15.57 5.22 -11.73
C ASN A 288 15.97 4.88 -13.17
N ASP A 289 15.24 5.43 -14.15
CA ASP A 289 15.43 5.22 -15.59
C ASP A 289 15.53 3.73 -16.01
N ASN A 290 14.93 2.83 -15.25
CA ASN A 290 14.99 1.40 -15.52
C ASN A 290 13.87 0.95 -16.48
N PRO A 291 14.20 0.55 -17.72
CA PRO A 291 13.20 0.14 -18.69
C PRO A 291 12.50 -1.20 -18.37
N GLU A 292 13.02 -1.98 -17.43
CA GLU A 292 12.35 -3.18 -16.94
C GLU A 292 11.20 -2.87 -15.98
N CYS A 293 11.17 -1.65 -15.41
CA CYS A 293 10.18 -1.20 -14.45
C CYS A 293 9.11 -0.32 -15.10
N MET A 294 7.87 -0.46 -14.67
CA MET A 294 6.74 0.30 -15.21
C MET A 294 5.89 0.84 -14.05
N SER A 295 6.02 2.13 -13.78
CA SER A 295 5.10 2.85 -12.91
C SER A 295 3.78 3.07 -13.66
N ALA A 296 2.65 2.72 -13.04
CA ALA A 296 1.34 2.75 -13.66
C ALA A 296 0.26 3.22 -12.66
N PRO A 297 -0.89 3.74 -13.13
CA PRO A 297 -1.96 4.15 -12.23
C PRO A 297 -2.55 2.96 -11.47
N VAL A 298 -3.07 3.23 -10.26
CA VAL A 298 -3.51 2.17 -9.36
C VAL A 298 -4.78 1.46 -9.83
N ASP A 299 -5.63 2.11 -10.60
CA ASP A 299 -6.80 1.49 -11.24
C ASP A 299 -6.44 0.57 -12.41
N TYR A 300 -5.15 0.55 -12.81
CA TYR A 300 -4.60 -0.47 -13.70
C TYR A 300 -3.92 -1.60 -12.94
N THR A 301 -3.02 -1.26 -11.99
CA THR A 301 -2.25 -2.27 -11.26
C THR A 301 -3.12 -3.13 -10.35
N ASN A 302 -4.12 -2.52 -9.72
CA ASN A 302 -5.03 -3.16 -8.79
C ASN A 302 -6.36 -3.59 -9.44
N ASP A 303 -6.52 -3.39 -10.76
CA ASP A 303 -7.72 -3.89 -11.45
C ASP A 303 -7.77 -5.43 -11.41
N ILE A 304 -8.83 -5.94 -10.85
CA ILE A 304 -9.08 -7.39 -10.76
C ILE A 304 -8.99 -8.07 -12.14
N ARG A 305 -9.39 -7.38 -13.22
CA ARG A 305 -9.30 -7.89 -14.60
C ARG A 305 -7.85 -7.98 -15.05
N SER A 306 -7.02 -6.97 -14.77
CA SER A 306 -5.60 -6.97 -15.09
C SER A 306 -4.86 -8.07 -14.32
N ILE A 307 -5.13 -8.18 -13.01
CA ILE A 307 -4.53 -9.21 -12.15
C ILE A 307 -4.93 -10.61 -12.63
N SER A 308 -6.22 -10.83 -12.86
CA SER A 308 -6.74 -12.15 -13.27
C SER A 308 -6.31 -12.59 -14.67
N ALA A 309 -5.94 -11.65 -15.53
CA ALA A 309 -5.41 -11.96 -16.86
C ALA A 309 -3.96 -12.49 -16.85
N LEU A 310 -3.26 -12.38 -15.72
CA LEU A 310 -1.90 -12.88 -15.52
C LEU A 310 -1.94 -14.29 -14.94
N ASP A 311 -1.57 -15.31 -15.71
CA ASP A 311 -1.54 -16.70 -15.26
C ASP A 311 -0.59 -16.91 -14.07
N ASN A 312 -0.94 -17.84 -13.18
CA ASN A 312 -0.19 -18.15 -11.97
C ASN A 312 0.12 -16.93 -11.10
N PHE A 313 -0.84 -16.06 -10.94
CA PHE A 313 -0.67 -14.88 -10.09
C PHE A 313 -0.59 -15.29 -8.61
N ILE A 314 0.48 -14.87 -7.95
CA ILE A 314 0.72 -15.17 -6.53
C ILE A 314 0.67 -13.86 -5.76
N SER A 315 -0.35 -13.71 -4.92
CA SER A 315 -0.54 -12.59 -4.02
C SER A 315 -0.21 -13.01 -2.59
N ILE A 316 0.64 -12.24 -1.90
CA ILE A 316 1.09 -12.53 -0.53
C ILE A 316 0.93 -11.29 0.32
N ASN A 317 0.02 -11.34 1.29
CA ASN A 317 -0.33 -10.23 2.17
C ASN A 317 -0.39 -10.67 3.63
N ASN A 318 -0.18 -9.73 4.54
CA ASN A 318 -0.30 -9.96 5.98
C ASN A 318 -1.68 -9.60 6.51
N ALA A 319 -2.05 -10.23 7.63
CA ALA A 319 -3.23 -9.85 8.41
C ALA A 319 -2.90 -9.62 9.89
N VAL A 320 -3.82 -8.98 10.60
CA VAL A 320 -3.76 -8.79 12.05
C VAL A 320 -4.30 -10.02 12.76
N ASP A 321 -5.51 -10.44 12.39
CA ASP A 321 -6.16 -11.66 12.89
C ASP A 321 -7.21 -12.20 11.92
N ILE A 322 -7.67 -13.41 12.18
CA ILE A 322 -8.73 -14.11 11.45
C ILE A 322 -9.64 -14.84 12.43
N ASP A 323 -10.94 -14.89 12.14
CA ASP A 323 -11.86 -15.69 12.95
C ASP A 323 -12.15 -17.08 12.36
N LEU A 324 -12.81 -17.93 13.16
CA LEU A 324 -13.16 -19.31 12.76
C LEU A 324 -14.18 -19.37 11.60
N PHE A 325 -14.83 -18.26 11.28
CA PHE A 325 -15.67 -18.14 10.09
C PHE A 325 -14.86 -17.83 8.82
N GLY A 326 -13.57 -17.47 8.97
CA GLY A 326 -12.67 -17.13 7.88
C GLY A 326 -12.71 -15.65 7.47
N GLN A 327 -13.19 -14.76 8.35
CA GLN A 327 -13.14 -13.32 8.17
C GLN A 327 -11.76 -12.79 8.55
N VAL A 328 -11.10 -12.08 7.66
CA VAL A 328 -9.74 -11.53 7.87
C VAL A 328 -9.82 -10.05 8.20
N ASN A 329 -9.14 -9.66 9.25
CA ASN A 329 -8.88 -8.28 9.61
C ASN A 329 -7.39 -7.96 9.36
N ALA A 330 -7.13 -6.96 8.53
CA ALA A 330 -5.80 -6.43 8.26
C ALA A 330 -5.66 -4.92 8.61
N GLU A 331 -6.72 -4.30 9.13
CA GLU A 331 -6.83 -2.85 9.27
C GLU A 331 -6.85 -2.34 10.71
N SER A 332 -7.28 -3.18 11.67
CA SER A 332 -7.56 -2.68 13.02
C SER A 332 -7.17 -3.64 14.14
N ALA A 333 -7.07 -3.12 15.35
CA ALA A 333 -7.10 -3.88 16.61
C ALA A 333 -8.29 -3.37 17.40
N GLY A 334 -9.40 -4.15 17.39
CA GLY A 334 -10.71 -3.66 17.80
C GLY A 334 -11.07 -2.41 16.99
N VAL A 335 -11.46 -1.33 17.67
CA VAL A 335 -11.80 -0.04 17.05
C VAL A 335 -10.60 0.81 16.67
N LYS A 336 -9.37 0.40 17.01
CA LYS A 336 -8.16 1.19 16.76
C LYS A 336 -7.59 0.86 15.39
N HIS A 337 -7.49 1.86 14.51
CA HIS A 337 -6.83 1.71 13.22
C HIS A 337 -5.35 1.31 13.36
N ILE A 338 -4.90 0.39 12.50
CA ILE A 338 -3.50 -0.04 12.33
C ILE A 338 -3.00 0.32 10.94
N SER A 339 -3.84 0.14 9.93
CA SER A 339 -3.53 0.45 8.53
C SER A 339 -4.79 0.91 7.78
N GLY A 340 -4.92 0.64 6.52
CA GLY A 340 -6.10 0.88 5.69
C GLY A 340 -6.37 -0.30 4.79
N ALA A 341 -7.49 -0.28 4.07
CA ALA A 341 -7.88 -1.33 3.13
C ALA A 341 -6.81 -1.57 2.06
N GLY A 342 -6.19 -0.50 1.53
CA GLY A 342 -5.26 -0.61 0.43
C GLY A 342 -5.86 -1.40 -0.74
N GLY A 343 -5.03 -2.17 -1.41
CA GLY A 343 -5.45 -3.08 -2.49
C GLY A 343 -5.49 -4.55 -2.07
N GLN A 344 -5.46 -4.89 -0.78
CA GLN A 344 -5.41 -6.30 -0.36
C GLN A 344 -6.55 -7.11 -0.98
N LEU A 345 -7.80 -6.63 -0.87
CA LEU A 345 -8.96 -7.30 -1.45
C LEU A 345 -8.89 -7.39 -2.98
N ASP A 346 -8.36 -6.38 -3.66
CA ASP A 346 -8.17 -6.40 -5.12
C ASP A 346 -7.29 -7.59 -5.53
N PHE A 347 -6.15 -7.77 -4.84
CA PHE A 347 -5.22 -8.86 -5.12
C PHE A 347 -5.73 -10.23 -4.65
N VAL A 348 -6.46 -10.30 -3.55
CA VAL A 348 -7.13 -11.53 -3.09
C VAL A 348 -8.10 -12.03 -4.16
N LEU A 349 -8.93 -11.15 -4.71
CA LEU A 349 -9.90 -11.48 -5.75
C LEU A 349 -9.22 -11.80 -7.07
N GLY A 350 -8.32 -10.92 -7.53
CA GLY A 350 -7.64 -11.07 -8.81
C GLY A 350 -6.78 -12.33 -8.88
N ALA A 351 -6.02 -12.63 -7.83
CA ALA A 351 -5.20 -13.84 -7.76
C ALA A 351 -6.04 -15.13 -7.75
N TYR A 352 -7.19 -15.13 -7.08
CA TYR A 352 -8.08 -16.30 -7.14
C TYR A 352 -8.68 -16.52 -8.53
N LEU A 353 -9.01 -15.45 -9.25
CA LEU A 353 -9.56 -15.53 -10.60
C LEU A 353 -8.51 -15.82 -11.67
N SER A 354 -7.23 -15.60 -11.37
CA SER A 354 -6.11 -15.94 -12.25
C SER A 354 -6.01 -17.45 -12.43
N LYS A 355 -5.78 -17.90 -13.67
CA LYS A 355 -5.56 -19.32 -13.96
C LYS A 355 -4.30 -19.84 -13.25
N GLY A 356 -4.48 -20.78 -12.32
CA GLY A 356 -3.40 -21.31 -11.48
C GLY A 356 -2.95 -20.34 -10.37
N GLY A 357 -3.62 -19.21 -10.21
CA GLY A 357 -3.28 -18.20 -9.23
C GLY A 357 -3.64 -18.60 -7.80
N LYS A 358 -2.96 -17.98 -6.83
CA LYS A 358 -3.18 -18.19 -5.39
C LYS A 358 -3.01 -16.89 -4.63
N SER A 359 -3.90 -16.66 -3.68
CA SER A 359 -3.77 -15.58 -2.70
C SER A 359 -3.47 -16.18 -1.33
N PHE A 360 -2.37 -15.75 -0.73
CA PHE A 360 -1.94 -16.15 0.60
C PHE A 360 -2.11 -14.97 1.57
N ILE A 361 -2.91 -15.20 2.62
CA ILE A 361 -2.94 -14.34 3.80
C ILE A 361 -2.04 -14.97 4.85
N CYS A 362 -1.09 -14.21 5.35
CA CYS A 362 -0.05 -14.66 6.26
C CYS A 362 -0.18 -13.97 7.61
N LEU A 363 0.00 -14.71 8.68
CA LEU A 363 0.12 -14.15 10.03
C LEU A 363 0.90 -15.11 10.93
N SER A 364 1.59 -14.58 11.94
CA SER A 364 2.04 -15.41 13.05
C SER A 364 0.81 -15.91 13.81
N SER A 365 0.80 -17.17 14.23
CA SER A 365 -0.36 -17.74 14.93
C SER A 365 -0.69 -17.03 16.24
N THR A 366 0.30 -16.34 16.85
CA THR A 366 0.18 -15.65 18.14
C THR A 366 0.87 -14.29 18.13
N PHE A 367 0.58 -13.48 19.13
CA PHE A 367 1.30 -12.26 19.47
C PHE A 367 1.35 -12.07 20.98
N PHE A 368 2.38 -11.38 21.46
CA PHE A 368 2.48 -11.01 22.88
C PHE A 368 1.75 -9.69 23.12
N ASN A 369 0.68 -9.75 23.92
CA ASN A 369 -0.08 -8.57 24.30
C ASN A 369 0.62 -7.86 25.45
N LYS A 370 1.25 -6.73 25.18
CA LYS A 370 1.98 -5.94 26.20
C LYS A 370 1.11 -5.37 27.31
N LYS A 371 -0.22 -5.25 27.11
CA LYS A 371 -1.15 -4.73 28.10
C LYS A 371 -1.53 -5.81 29.13
N THR A 372 -1.75 -7.03 28.66
CA THR A 372 -2.12 -8.16 29.51
C THR A 372 -0.91 -8.96 30.00
N GLY A 373 0.24 -8.81 29.36
CA GLY A 373 1.44 -9.61 29.62
C GLY A 373 1.32 -11.06 29.18
N GLN A 374 0.38 -11.38 28.29
CA GLN A 374 0.06 -12.74 27.87
C GLN A 374 0.28 -12.95 26.37
N LEU A 375 0.54 -14.20 26.00
CA LEU A 375 0.48 -14.66 24.62
C LEU A 375 -0.98 -14.83 24.23
N GLU A 376 -1.36 -14.30 23.08
CA GLU A 376 -2.73 -14.38 22.55
C GLU A 376 -2.74 -14.95 21.13
N SER A 377 -3.79 -15.70 20.79
CA SER A 377 -4.00 -16.24 19.45
C SER A 377 -4.43 -15.13 18.48
N ARG A 378 -3.91 -15.17 17.24
CA ARG A 378 -4.42 -14.38 16.11
C ARG A 378 -5.52 -15.09 15.32
N ILE A 379 -5.69 -16.40 15.54
CA ILE A 379 -6.86 -17.15 15.09
C ILE A 379 -7.87 -17.09 16.25
N ARG A 380 -9.00 -16.41 16.05
CA ARG A 380 -9.97 -16.09 17.09
C ARG A 380 -11.27 -16.84 16.86
N PRO A 381 -12.07 -17.11 17.90
CA PRO A 381 -13.42 -17.64 17.71
C PRO A 381 -14.29 -16.74 16.83
N THR A 382 -14.30 -15.45 17.15
CA THR A 382 -14.88 -14.33 16.39
C THR A 382 -13.90 -13.16 16.41
N LEU A 383 -13.93 -12.30 15.43
CA LEU A 383 -13.16 -11.05 15.49
C LEU A 383 -13.58 -10.25 16.74
N GLU A 384 -12.63 -9.51 17.30
CA GLU A 384 -12.90 -8.61 18.43
C GLU A 384 -13.95 -7.58 18.03
N ASN A 385 -14.81 -7.20 18.99
CA ASN A 385 -15.86 -6.22 18.74
C ASN A 385 -15.27 -4.89 18.22
N GLY A 386 -15.79 -4.43 17.08
CA GLY A 386 -15.30 -3.24 16.39
C GLY A 386 -14.14 -3.46 15.44
N SER A 387 -13.62 -4.69 15.29
CA SER A 387 -12.64 -5.02 14.26
C SER A 387 -13.23 -4.91 12.87
N ILE A 388 -12.40 -4.49 11.93
CA ILE A 388 -12.77 -4.34 10.54
C ILE A 388 -12.57 -5.67 9.80
N VAL A 389 -13.51 -6.04 8.94
CA VAL A 389 -13.36 -7.16 8.00
C VAL A 389 -12.79 -6.64 6.70
N THR A 390 -11.48 -6.82 6.52
CA THR A 390 -10.78 -6.42 5.29
C THR A 390 -11.11 -7.38 4.16
N ASP A 391 -10.99 -8.69 4.39
CA ASP A 391 -11.35 -9.72 3.43
C ASP A 391 -12.48 -10.57 3.99
N THR A 392 -13.60 -10.62 3.26
CA THR A 392 -14.74 -11.42 3.68
C THR A 392 -14.45 -12.91 3.55
N ARG A 393 -15.10 -13.72 4.37
CA ARG A 393 -14.94 -15.19 4.40
C ARG A 393 -15.22 -15.90 3.07
N ALA A 394 -15.91 -15.24 2.14
CA ALA A 394 -16.16 -15.78 0.81
C ALA A 394 -14.97 -15.56 -0.14
N ASN A 395 -14.09 -14.59 0.15
CA ASN A 395 -13.00 -14.19 -0.72
C ASN A 395 -11.66 -14.81 -0.34
N VAL A 396 -11.40 -15.04 0.94
CA VAL A 396 -10.12 -15.60 1.42
C VAL A 396 -9.83 -16.95 0.77
N HIS A 397 -8.60 -17.10 0.24
CA HIS A 397 -8.16 -18.30 -0.46
C HIS A 397 -7.30 -19.18 0.44
N TYR A 398 -6.04 -18.80 0.71
CA TYR A 398 -5.15 -19.51 1.62
C TYR A 398 -4.87 -18.69 2.86
N LEU A 399 -4.82 -19.37 4.01
CA LEU A 399 -4.26 -18.87 5.24
C LEU A 399 -2.99 -19.63 5.57
N CYS A 400 -1.92 -18.90 5.91
CA CYS A 400 -0.62 -19.49 6.30
C CYS A 400 -0.17 -18.93 7.65
N THR A 401 0.19 -19.85 8.55
CA THR A 401 0.90 -19.57 9.80
C THR A 401 2.18 -20.41 9.85
N GLU A 402 2.98 -20.28 10.89
CA GLU A 402 4.15 -21.14 11.11
C GLU A 402 3.82 -22.62 11.36
N TYR A 403 2.54 -22.96 11.53
CA TYR A 403 2.05 -24.33 11.73
C TYR A 403 1.48 -24.97 10.46
N GLY A 404 1.32 -24.23 9.39
CA GLY A 404 0.82 -24.77 8.14
C GLY A 404 0.16 -23.74 7.23
N CYS A 405 -0.27 -24.21 6.07
CA CYS A 405 -0.96 -23.41 5.07
C CYS A 405 -2.21 -24.18 4.62
N VAL A 406 -3.39 -23.56 4.76
CA VAL A 406 -4.69 -24.19 4.48
C VAL A 406 -5.47 -23.41 3.42
N ASN A 407 -6.13 -24.14 2.52
CA ASN A 407 -7.06 -23.55 1.55
C ASN A 407 -8.44 -23.46 2.18
N LEU A 408 -9.00 -22.24 2.25
CA LEU A 408 -10.30 -21.97 2.86
C LEU A 408 -11.42 -21.83 1.82
N LYS A 409 -11.10 -21.90 0.54
CA LYS A 409 -12.08 -21.66 -0.52
C LYS A 409 -13.04 -22.82 -0.67
N GLY A 410 -14.33 -22.52 -0.66
CA GLY A 410 -15.37 -23.54 -0.85
C GLY A 410 -15.67 -24.43 0.36
N LEU A 411 -14.93 -24.28 1.47
CA LEU A 411 -15.19 -25.03 2.69
C LEU A 411 -16.48 -24.59 3.38
N THR A 412 -17.19 -25.53 3.96
CA THR A 412 -18.29 -25.27 4.88
C THR A 412 -17.78 -24.62 6.18
N SER A 413 -18.67 -24.09 7.02
CA SER A 413 -18.27 -23.42 8.26
C SER A 413 -17.50 -24.33 9.22
N TRP A 414 -17.87 -25.61 9.32
CA TRP A 414 -17.16 -26.56 10.17
C TRP A 414 -15.79 -26.96 9.58
N GLU A 415 -15.68 -27.13 8.26
CA GLU A 415 -14.40 -27.41 7.60
C GLU A 415 -13.43 -26.24 7.72
N LYS A 416 -13.95 -24.98 7.62
CA LYS A 416 -13.12 -23.80 7.87
C LYS A 416 -12.61 -23.75 9.30
N ALA A 417 -13.47 -23.99 10.28
CA ALA A 417 -13.07 -24.02 11.69
C ALA A 417 -12.01 -25.10 11.94
N GLU A 418 -12.18 -26.32 11.39
CA GLU A 418 -11.20 -27.39 11.49
C GLU A 418 -9.86 -27.01 10.84
N ALA A 419 -9.90 -26.47 9.61
CA ALA A 419 -8.69 -26.04 8.90
C ALA A 419 -7.95 -24.92 9.65
N LEU A 420 -8.65 -23.91 10.13
CA LEU A 420 -8.07 -22.81 10.89
C LEU A 420 -7.48 -23.26 12.23
N ILE A 421 -8.16 -24.12 12.95
CA ILE A 421 -7.66 -24.67 14.22
C ILE A 421 -6.43 -25.55 13.99
N SER A 422 -6.34 -26.27 12.87
CA SER A 422 -5.17 -27.09 12.55
C SER A 422 -3.88 -26.29 12.40
N VAL A 423 -3.97 -25.02 11.96
CA VAL A 423 -2.83 -24.10 11.79
C VAL A 423 -2.72 -23.07 12.93
N ALA A 424 -3.54 -23.17 13.97
CA ALA A 424 -3.41 -22.37 15.17
C ALA A 424 -2.24 -22.89 16.05
N HIS A 425 -1.74 -22.02 16.94
CA HIS A 425 -0.76 -22.44 17.94
C HIS A 425 -1.35 -23.56 18.81
N PRO A 426 -0.60 -24.66 19.07
CA PRO A 426 -1.12 -25.83 19.79
C PRO A 426 -1.84 -25.52 21.11
N ASP A 427 -1.31 -24.59 21.91
CA ASP A 427 -1.86 -24.23 23.22
C ASP A 427 -3.26 -23.62 23.15
N PHE A 428 -3.70 -23.11 22.00
CA PHE A 428 -5.00 -22.49 21.82
C PHE A 428 -6.03 -23.39 21.13
N ARG A 429 -5.62 -24.55 20.58
CA ARG A 429 -6.50 -25.40 19.76
C ARG A 429 -7.72 -25.92 20.55
N GLU A 430 -7.51 -26.41 21.77
CA GLU A 430 -8.61 -26.92 22.59
C GLU A 430 -9.62 -25.84 22.96
N GLU A 431 -9.15 -24.62 23.24
CA GLU A 431 -10.03 -23.49 23.50
C GLU A 431 -10.84 -23.14 22.26
N LEU A 432 -10.17 -23.06 21.09
CA LEU A 432 -10.83 -22.78 19.82
C LEU A 432 -11.88 -23.83 19.46
N ILE A 433 -11.64 -25.11 19.75
CA ILE A 433 -12.63 -26.20 19.58
C ILE A 433 -13.86 -25.95 20.47
N ARG A 434 -13.65 -25.68 21.75
CA ARG A 434 -14.76 -25.39 22.68
C ARG A 434 -15.59 -24.18 22.23
N GLU A 435 -14.94 -23.15 21.74
CA GLU A 435 -15.65 -21.98 21.20
C GLU A 435 -16.38 -22.30 19.89
N ALA A 436 -15.78 -23.09 18.99
CA ALA A 436 -16.43 -23.54 17.76
C ALA A 436 -17.68 -24.39 18.04
N GLU A 437 -17.66 -25.22 19.10
CA GLU A 437 -18.83 -25.97 19.57
C GLU A 437 -19.96 -25.04 20.04
N LYS A 438 -19.65 -24.02 20.84
CA LYS A 438 -20.63 -23.01 21.31
C LYS A 438 -21.22 -22.21 20.13
N LEU A 439 -20.41 -21.93 19.09
CA LEU A 439 -20.84 -21.23 17.89
C LEU A 439 -21.58 -22.15 16.89
N HIS A 440 -21.76 -23.43 17.19
CA HIS A 440 -22.38 -24.44 16.32
C HIS A 440 -21.71 -24.60 14.96
N ILE A 441 -20.40 -24.38 14.89
CA ILE A 441 -19.55 -24.56 13.69
C ILE A 441 -18.55 -25.70 13.89
N TRP A 442 -18.67 -26.51 14.93
CA TRP A 442 -17.88 -27.70 15.14
C TRP A 442 -18.74 -28.96 14.98
N ARG A 443 -18.29 -29.88 14.15
CA ARG A 443 -19.00 -31.13 13.90
C ARG A 443 -18.70 -32.12 15.01
N ARG A 444 -19.74 -32.79 15.60
CA ARG A 444 -19.56 -33.74 16.71
C ARG A 444 -18.60 -34.89 16.36
N SER A 445 -18.47 -35.26 15.10
CA SER A 445 -17.58 -36.32 14.62
C SER A 445 -16.15 -35.84 14.32
N ASN A 446 -15.84 -34.56 14.50
CA ASN A 446 -14.49 -34.06 14.29
C ASN A 446 -13.53 -34.68 15.31
N LYS A 447 -12.38 -35.11 14.83
CA LYS A 447 -11.26 -35.61 15.63
C LYS A 447 -10.03 -34.87 15.16
N ILE A 448 -9.39 -34.19 16.03
CA ILE A 448 -8.09 -33.52 15.80
C ILE A 448 -7.06 -34.15 16.73
#